data_4edac42ee8a6d887f1d62d762002df2f
#
_entry.id   4edac42ee8a6d887f1d62d762002df2f
#
_cell.length_a   1.000
_cell.length_b   1.000
_cell.length_c   1.000
_cell.angle_alpha   90.00
_cell.angle_beta   90.00
_cell.angle_gamma   90.00
#
_symmetry.space_group_name_H-M   'P 1'
#
loop_
_entity.id
_entity.type
_entity.pdbx_description
1 polymer ?
#
loop_
_entity_poly.entity_id
_entity_poly.type
_entity_poly.pdbx_seq_one_letter_code
_entity_poly.pdbx_strand_id
1 'polypeptide(L)'
;MILTTHALTGAVIGKNLDGPYLIIIVSIAIHYLMDTLRHGEYLNNKSSTKETLWKVFLDIFAGLTIIALILYYNYNTSNNLNSFNISNISLGVFFSMFPDFLTFLYWKMNFKFLKKLYDFHTWIHKYPPFSPQRAWNFQNSINDIFISATAIVLLLFF
;
A
#
# COMPACT_ATOMS: atom_id res chain seq x y z
N MET A 1 0.70 -4.73 -6.01
CA MET A 1 1.76 -4.76 -4.97
C MET A 1 1.16 -5.21 -3.65
N ILE A 2 1.93 -5.62 -2.62
CA ILE A 2 1.34 -5.93 -1.30
C ILE A 2 0.93 -4.64 -0.58
N LEU A 3 -0.15 -4.72 0.22
CA LEU A 3 -0.70 -3.56 0.91
C LEU A 3 0.25 -2.97 1.96
N THR A 4 1.08 -3.81 2.60
CA THR A 4 2.17 -3.35 3.47
C THR A 4 3.09 -2.35 2.78
N THR A 5 3.51 -2.62 1.53
CA THR A 5 4.39 -1.71 0.76
C THR A 5 3.70 -0.37 0.48
N HIS A 6 2.43 -0.41 0.07
CA HIS A 6 1.62 0.81 -0.13
C HIS A 6 1.44 1.59 1.17
N ALA A 7 1.13 0.91 2.28
CA ALA A 7 0.97 1.55 3.58
C ALA A 7 2.25 2.27 4.05
N LEU A 8 3.39 1.59 3.97
CA LEU A 8 4.70 2.16 4.33
C LEU A 8 5.04 3.38 3.48
N THR A 9 4.85 3.30 2.17
CA THR A 9 5.09 4.42 1.26
C THR A 9 4.13 5.57 1.52
N GLY A 10 2.85 5.28 1.76
CA GLY A 10 1.86 6.28 2.16
C GLY A 10 2.22 6.98 3.47
N ALA A 11 2.77 6.23 4.44
CA ALA A 11 3.24 6.81 5.70
C ALA A 11 4.42 7.77 5.49
N VAL A 12 5.38 7.43 4.60
CA VAL A 12 6.47 8.33 4.21
C VAL A 12 5.92 9.63 3.59
N ILE A 13 4.96 9.51 2.67
CA ILE A 13 4.32 10.67 2.02
C ILE A 13 3.65 11.55 3.07
N GLY A 14 2.83 10.98 3.95
CA GLY A 14 2.13 11.71 4.99
C GLY A 14 3.04 12.32 6.05
N LYS A 15 4.21 11.70 6.32
CA LYS A 15 5.22 12.26 7.23
C LYS A 15 5.92 13.49 6.65
N ASN A 16 6.19 13.50 5.34
CA ASN A 16 7.08 14.47 4.70
C ASN A 16 6.36 15.56 3.89
N LEU A 17 5.05 15.45 3.70
CA LEU A 17 4.27 16.44 2.96
C LEU A 17 3.28 17.16 3.85
N ASP A 18 3.13 18.45 3.60
CA ASP A 18 2.11 19.29 4.22
C ASP A 18 0.91 19.48 3.27
N GLY A 19 -0.28 19.53 3.87
CA GLY A 19 -1.52 19.78 3.16
C GLY A 19 -2.24 18.50 2.70
N PRO A 20 -3.50 18.31 3.13
CA PRO A 20 -4.24 17.06 2.93
C PRO A 20 -4.46 16.74 1.45
N TYR A 21 -4.74 17.72 0.63
CA TYR A 21 -4.97 17.52 -0.82
C TYR A 21 -3.72 17.02 -1.54
N LEU A 22 -2.54 17.58 -1.21
CA LEU A 22 -1.27 17.15 -1.79
C LEU A 22 -0.95 15.71 -1.39
N ILE A 23 -1.12 15.36 -0.12
CA ILE A 23 -0.92 14.00 0.40
C ILE A 23 -1.82 13.01 -0.35
N ILE A 24 -3.11 13.33 -0.52
CA ILE A 24 -4.07 12.47 -1.23
C ILE A 24 -3.62 12.23 -2.68
N ILE A 25 -3.34 13.31 -3.40
CA ILE A 25 -2.98 13.24 -4.82
C ILE A 25 -1.68 12.45 -5.01
N VAL A 26 -0.64 12.76 -4.21
CA VAL A 26 0.67 12.10 -4.30
C VAL A 26 0.56 10.63 -3.90
N SER A 27 -0.19 10.30 -2.83
CA SER A 27 -0.37 8.91 -2.40
C SER A 27 -1.02 8.04 -3.48
N ILE A 28 -2.08 8.55 -4.13
CA ILE A 28 -2.75 7.84 -5.23
C ILE A 28 -1.81 7.74 -6.46
N ALA A 29 -1.11 8.80 -6.81
CA ALA A 29 -0.20 8.81 -7.95
C ALA A 29 0.97 7.81 -7.76
N ILE A 30 1.58 7.80 -6.57
CA ILE A 30 2.67 6.88 -6.22
C ILE A 30 2.16 5.44 -6.14
N HIS A 31 0.94 5.18 -5.62
CA HIS A 31 0.34 3.86 -5.67
C HIS A 31 0.35 3.30 -7.10
N TYR A 32 -0.22 4.03 -8.06
CA TYR A 32 -0.26 3.60 -9.45
C TYR A 32 1.14 3.48 -10.08
N LEU A 33 2.07 4.35 -9.73
CA LEU A 33 3.45 4.27 -10.21
C LEU A 33 4.12 2.97 -9.72
N MET A 34 3.95 2.61 -8.45
CA MET A 34 4.50 1.38 -7.87
C MET A 34 3.88 0.13 -8.54
N ASP A 35 2.59 0.15 -8.84
CA ASP A 35 1.91 -0.97 -9.49
C ASP A 35 2.32 -1.19 -10.95
N THR A 36 2.99 -0.24 -11.60
CA THR A 36 3.66 -0.50 -12.90
C THR A 36 4.86 -1.43 -12.77
N LEU A 37 5.45 -1.55 -11.59
CA LEU A 37 6.59 -2.41 -11.34
C LEU A 37 6.14 -3.88 -11.20
N ARG A 38 7.04 -4.81 -11.50
CA ARG A 38 6.78 -6.23 -11.27
C ARG A 38 6.69 -6.51 -9.77
N HIS A 39 5.62 -7.16 -9.35
CA HIS A 39 5.37 -7.50 -7.94
C HIS A 39 4.60 -8.81 -7.81
N GLY A 40 4.72 -9.46 -6.64
CA GLY A 40 4.00 -10.69 -6.33
C GLY A 40 2.60 -10.43 -5.78
N GLU A 41 1.63 -11.24 -6.21
CA GLU A 41 0.28 -11.26 -5.64
C GLU A 41 0.03 -12.56 -4.88
N TYR A 42 -0.41 -12.46 -3.64
CA TYR A 42 -0.75 -13.60 -2.80
C TYR A 42 -2.20 -14.09 -2.99
N LEU A 43 -2.98 -13.39 -3.80
CA LEU A 43 -4.33 -13.77 -4.20
C LEU A 43 -4.32 -14.40 -5.59
N ASN A 44 -5.29 -15.28 -5.85
CA ASN A 44 -5.50 -15.87 -7.17
C ASN A 44 -7.00 -15.98 -7.49
N ASN A 45 -7.33 -16.38 -8.72
CA ASN A 45 -8.71 -16.49 -9.18
C ASN A 45 -9.55 -17.54 -8.44
N LYS A 46 -8.91 -18.48 -7.74
CA LYS A 46 -9.57 -19.54 -6.93
C LYS A 46 -9.73 -19.14 -5.48
N SER A 47 -9.09 -18.06 -5.02
CA SER A 47 -9.19 -17.61 -3.62
C SER A 47 -10.62 -17.29 -3.24
N SER A 48 -11.12 -17.91 -2.17
CA SER A 48 -12.44 -17.61 -1.61
C SER A 48 -12.48 -16.21 -1.02
N THR A 49 -13.67 -15.64 -0.84
CA THR A 49 -13.81 -14.32 -0.17
C THR A 49 -13.23 -14.34 1.24
N LYS A 50 -13.47 -15.42 2.00
CA LYS A 50 -12.92 -15.58 3.37
C LYS A 50 -11.39 -15.61 3.35
N GLU A 51 -10.80 -16.40 2.45
CA GLU A 51 -9.34 -16.46 2.28
C GLU A 51 -8.75 -15.12 1.87
N THR A 52 -9.40 -14.40 0.98
CA THR A 52 -8.99 -13.07 0.55
C THR A 52 -8.99 -12.09 1.71
N LEU A 53 -10.07 -12.01 2.48
CA LEU A 53 -10.20 -11.12 3.64
C LEU A 53 -9.12 -11.40 4.69
N TRP A 54 -8.86 -12.67 5.00
CA TRP A 54 -7.84 -13.03 5.98
C TRP A 54 -6.43 -12.60 5.56
N LYS A 55 -6.05 -12.86 4.30
CA LYS A 55 -4.74 -12.47 3.77
C LYS A 55 -4.58 -10.96 3.72
N VAL A 56 -5.59 -10.24 3.24
CA VAL A 56 -5.63 -8.78 3.22
C VAL A 56 -5.51 -8.20 4.63
N PHE A 57 -6.24 -8.78 5.60
CA PHE A 57 -6.16 -8.35 7.00
C PHE A 57 -4.75 -8.50 7.57
N LEU A 58 -4.10 -9.66 7.35
CA LEU A 58 -2.74 -9.89 7.82
C LEU A 58 -1.73 -8.92 7.18
N ASP A 59 -1.87 -8.66 5.90
CA ASP A 59 -1.00 -7.75 5.16
C ASP A 59 -1.14 -6.30 5.69
N ILE A 60 -2.36 -5.79 5.82
CA ILE A 60 -2.62 -4.47 6.42
C ILE A 60 -2.11 -4.42 7.86
N PHE A 61 -2.39 -5.44 8.67
CA PHE A 61 -1.96 -5.50 10.06
C PHE A 61 -0.44 -5.45 10.18
N ALA A 62 0.29 -6.17 9.34
CA ALA A 62 1.75 -6.14 9.30
C ALA A 62 2.26 -4.72 8.98
N GLY A 63 1.73 -4.08 7.94
CA GLY A 63 2.11 -2.72 7.55
C GLY A 63 1.86 -1.70 8.65
N LEU A 64 0.66 -1.71 9.25
CA LEU A 64 0.31 -0.80 10.35
C LEU A 64 1.15 -1.04 11.60
N THR A 65 1.46 -2.30 11.91
CA THR A 65 2.33 -2.65 13.06
C THR A 65 3.74 -2.09 12.85
N ILE A 66 4.33 -2.26 11.68
CA ILE A 66 5.66 -1.70 11.36
C ILE A 66 5.64 -0.18 11.51
N ILE A 67 4.64 0.51 10.94
CA ILE A 67 4.49 1.96 11.05
C ILE A 67 4.39 2.38 12.52
N ALA A 68 3.53 1.73 13.30
CA ALA A 68 3.34 2.04 14.71
C ALA A 68 4.63 1.88 15.53
N LEU A 69 5.39 0.80 15.29
CA LEU A 69 6.69 0.56 15.96
C LEU A 69 7.71 1.63 15.60
N ILE A 70 7.78 2.05 14.33
CA ILE A 70 8.68 3.12 13.90
C ILE A 70 8.30 4.47 14.54
N LEU A 71 7.02 4.81 14.54
CA LEU A 71 6.55 6.05 15.18
C LEU A 71 6.79 6.04 16.69
N TYR A 72 6.58 4.90 17.34
CA TYR A 72 6.89 4.73 18.77
C TYR A 72 8.39 4.88 19.05
N TYR A 73 9.23 4.26 18.21
CA TYR A 73 10.69 4.42 18.34
C TYR A 73 11.13 5.88 18.18
N ASN A 74 10.66 6.56 17.14
CA ASN A 74 10.98 7.96 16.88
C ASN A 74 10.47 8.89 18.01
N TYR A 75 9.29 8.60 18.57
CA TYR A 75 8.75 9.31 19.71
C TYR A 75 9.68 9.25 20.94
N ASN A 76 10.18 8.06 21.25
CA ASN A 76 11.06 7.87 22.41
C ASN A 76 12.47 8.43 22.22
N THR A 77 12.96 8.51 20.97
CA THR A 77 14.33 8.96 20.70
C THR A 77 14.45 10.47 20.48
N SER A 78 13.43 11.12 19.91
CA SER A 78 13.51 12.54 19.55
C SER A 78 12.98 13.50 20.61
N ASN A 79 12.31 13.04 21.67
CA ASN A 79 11.64 13.86 22.70
C ASN A 79 10.70 14.98 22.14
N ASN A 80 10.35 14.92 20.86
CA ASN A 80 9.59 15.93 20.16
C ASN A 80 8.22 15.36 19.72
N LEU A 81 7.21 15.56 20.55
CA LEU A 81 5.81 15.21 20.27
C LEU A 81 5.25 15.89 19.02
N ASN A 82 5.78 17.06 18.66
CA ASN A 82 5.27 17.90 17.57
C ASN A 82 5.80 17.53 16.17
N SER A 83 6.72 16.56 16.06
CA SER A 83 7.35 16.21 14.79
C SER A 83 6.48 15.30 13.89
N PHE A 84 5.40 14.69 14.45
CA PHE A 84 4.59 13.75 13.67
C PHE A 84 3.14 14.21 13.56
N ASN A 85 2.74 14.62 12.37
CA ASN A 85 1.34 14.81 12.06
C ASN A 85 0.71 13.43 11.77
N ILE A 86 0.24 12.75 12.82
CA ILE A 86 -0.41 11.42 12.71
C ILE A 86 -1.58 11.46 11.74
N SER A 87 -2.31 12.58 11.66
CA SER A 87 -3.40 12.76 10.72
C SER A 87 -2.92 12.69 9.26
N ASN A 88 -1.81 13.38 8.94
CA ASN A 88 -1.21 13.35 7.60
C ASN A 88 -0.69 11.95 7.25
N ILE A 89 -0.02 11.28 8.21
CA ILE A 89 0.46 9.91 8.03
C ILE A 89 -0.71 8.96 7.77
N SER A 90 -1.77 9.04 8.57
CA SER A 90 -2.96 8.21 8.37
C SER A 90 -3.64 8.46 7.03
N LEU A 91 -3.68 9.72 6.60
CA LEU A 91 -4.20 10.12 5.29
C LEU A 91 -3.38 9.50 4.16
N GLY A 92 -2.05 9.60 4.23
CA GLY A 92 -1.15 9.01 3.26
C GLY A 92 -1.28 7.49 3.16
N VAL A 93 -1.31 6.80 4.32
CA VAL A 93 -1.53 5.35 4.40
C VAL A 93 -2.85 4.95 3.76
N PHE A 94 -3.95 5.63 4.15
CA PHE A 94 -5.27 5.30 3.62
C PHE A 94 -5.35 5.48 2.11
N PHE A 95 -4.93 6.64 1.59
CA PHE A 95 -5.05 6.93 0.16
C PHE A 95 -4.04 6.18 -0.70
N SER A 96 -2.92 5.74 -0.14
CA SER A 96 -2.00 4.84 -0.83
C SER A 96 -2.54 3.41 -1.01
N MET A 97 -3.46 2.95 -0.15
CA MET A 97 -4.13 1.65 -0.30
C MET A 97 -5.51 1.75 -0.97
N PHE A 98 -6.04 2.95 -1.12
CA PHE A 98 -7.42 3.18 -1.55
C PHE A 98 -7.76 2.61 -2.94
N PRO A 99 -6.89 2.69 -3.98
CA PRO A 99 -7.18 2.09 -5.28
C PRO A 99 -7.36 0.57 -5.23
N ASP A 100 -6.57 -0.13 -4.41
CA ASP A 100 -6.72 -1.57 -4.18
C ASP A 100 -8.03 -1.91 -3.47
N PHE A 101 -8.44 -1.08 -2.51
CA PHE A 101 -9.73 -1.23 -1.86
C PHE A 101 -10.90 -1.10 -2.85
N LEU A 102 -10.85 -0.15 -3.78
CA LEU A 102 -11.87 -0.02 -4.83
C LEU A 102 -11.87 -1.24 -5.78
N THR A 103 -10.70 -1.76 -6.10
CA THR A 103 -10.54 -3.00 -6.88
C THR A 103 -11.15 -4.20 -6.16
N PHE A 104 -10.93 -4.33 -4.86
CA PHE A 104 -11.53 -5.36 -4.01
C PHE A 104 -13.07 -5.26 -3.99
N LEU A 105 -13.63 -4.06 -3.85
CA LEU A 105 -15.09 -3.84 -3.87
C LEU A 105 -15.70 -4.28 -5.20
N TYR A 106 -15.06 -3.95 -6.33
CA TYR A 106 -15.52 -4.42 -7.62
C TYR A 106 -15.44 -5.95 -7.74
N TRP A 107 -14.28 -6.51 -7.42
CA TRP A 107 -13.98 -7.92 -7.69
C TRP A 107 -14.71 -8.90 -6.76
N LYS A 108 -14.79 -8.60 -5.46
CA LYS A 108 -15.36 -9.51 -4.45
C LYS A 108 -16.77 -9.14 -4.01
N MET A 109 -17.12 -7.86 -4.02
CA MET A 109 -18.43 -7.38 -3.61
C MET A 109 -19.35 -7.02 -4.79
N ASN A 110 -18.84 -7.17 -6.04
CA ASN A 110 -19.59 -6.97 -7.27
C ASN A 110 -20.20 -5.56 -7.45
N PHE A 111 -19.48 -4.52 -7.00
CA PHE A 111 -19.89 -3.12 -7.19
C PHE A 111 -19.64 -2.67 -8.63
N LYS A 112 -20.57 -3.01 -9.54
CA LYS A 112 -20.44 -2.84 -11.00
C LYS A 112 -20.14 -1.42 -11.47
N PHE A 113 -20.53 -0.40 -10.71
CA PHE A 113 -20.22 1.01 -11.02
C PHE A 113 -18.73 1.33 -10.96
N LEU A 114 -17.95 0.54 -10.23
CA LEU A 114 -16.49 0.68 -10.12
C LEU A 114 -15.73 0.07 -11.30
N LYS A 115 -16.43 -0.51 -12.30
CA LYS A 115 -15.79 -1.20 -13.43
C LYS A 115 -14.73 -0.36 -14.13
N LYS A 116 -14.99 0.91 -14.38
CA LYS A 116 -14.02 1.81 -15.05
C LYS A 116 -12.74 2.01 -14.23
N LEU A 117 -12.85 2.11 -12.92
CA LEU A 117 -11.70 2.23 -12.02
C LEU A 117 -10.91 0.92 -11.95
N TYR A 118 -11.61 -0.21 -11.90
CA TYR A 118 -10.99 -1.53 -11.97
C TYR A 118 -10.25 -1.75 -13.29
N ASP A 119 -10.88 -1.42 -14.43
CA ASP A 119 -10.27 -1.56 -15.77
C ASP A 119 -9.01 -0.67 -15.88
N PHE A 120 -9.07 0.57 -15.37
CA PHE A 120 -7.93 1.48 -15.32
C PHE A 120 -6.79 0.93 -14.45
N HIS A 121 -7.10 0.46 -13.24
CA HIS A 121 -6.12 -0.14 -12.35
C HIS A 121 -5.48 -1.38 -12.98
N THR A 122 -6.27 -2.26 -13.59
CA THR A 122 -5.78 -3.45 -14.30
C THR A 122 -4.89 -3.07 -15.49
N TRP A 123 -5.21 -1.99 -16.20
CA TRP A 123 -4.41 -1.49 -17.32
C TRP A 123 -3.04 -0.97 -16.90
N ILE A 124 -2.94 -0.33 -15.73
CA ILE A 124 -1.66 0.16 -15.18
C ILE A 124 -0.70 -0.99 -14.90
N HIS A 125 -1.20 -2.12 -14.44
CA HIS A 125 -0.35 -3.29 -14.25
C HIS A 125 0.19 -3.80 -15.59
N LYS A 126 1.50 -3.93 -15.69
CA LYS A 126 2.18 -4.39 -16.91
C LYS A 126 1.78 -5.81 -17.33
N TYR A 127 1.41 -6.65 -16.38
CA TYR A 127 1.08 -8.05 -16.60
C TYR A 127 -0.39 -8.33 -16.28
N PRO A 128 -1.06 -9.26 -17.04
CA PRO A 128 -2.44 -9.62 -16.76
C PRO A 128 -2.63 -10.17 -15.33
N PRO A 129 -3.83 -10.00 -14.73
CA PRO A 129 -4.15 -10.64 -13.47
C PRO A 129 -3.89 -12.14 -13.50
N PHE A 130 -3.38 -12.68 -12.40
CA PHE A 130 -3.09 -14.11 -12.21
C PHE A 130 -2.02 -14.71 -13.15
N SER A 131 -1.29 -13.88 -13.88
CA SER A 131 -0.16 -14.35 -14.71
C SER A 131 1.00 -14.87 -13.85
N PRO A 132 1.89 -15.73 -14.40
CA PRO A 132 3.07 -16.20 -13.69
C PRO A 132 3.99 -15.08 -13.18
N GLN A 133 4.01 -13.94 -13.89
CA GLN A 133 4.80 -12.76 -13.54
C GLN A 133 4.24 -12.00 -12.32
N ARG A 134 2.99 -12.28 -11.93
CA ARG A 134 2.33 -11.75 -10.73
C ARG A 134 2.19 -12.81 -9.63
N ALA A 135 2.61 -14.05 -9.87
CA ALA A 135 2.54 -15.11 -8.86
C ALA A 135 3.43 -14.77 -7.66
N TRP A 136 2.96 -15.13 -6.46
CA TRP A 136 3.72 -14.95 -5.22
C TRP A 136 4.97 -15.83 -5.21
N ASN A 137 6.12 -15.23 -5.48
CA ASN A 137 7.44 -15.86 -5.35
C ASN A 137 8.49 -14.77 -5.10
N PHE A 138 9.67 -15.19 -4.64
CA PHE A 138 10.76 -14.27 -4.27
C PHE A 138 11.13 -13.31 -5.41
N GLN A 139 11.27 -13.82 -6.63
CA GLN A 139 11.68 -13.01 -7.78
C GLN A 139 10.66 -11.91 -8.14
N ASN A 140 9.37 -12.20 -8.00
CA ASN A 140 8.32 -11.21 -8.23
C ASN A 140 8.22 -10.21 -7.08
N SER A 141 8.59 -10.60 -5.84
CA SER A 141 8.48 -9.78 -4.65
C SER A 141 9.71 -8.90 -4.36
N ILE A 142 10.75 -8.95 -5.19
CA ILE A 142 11.97 -8.15 -4.98
C ILE A 142 11.65 -6.65 -4.89
N ASN A 143 10.80 -6.13 -5.76
CA ASN A 143 10.43 -4.72 -5.74
C ASN A 143 9.65 -4.35 -4.47
N ASP A 144 8.75 -5.22 -4.01
CA ASP A 144 8.05 -5.03 -2.73
C ASP A 144 9.03 -4.92 -1.56
N ILE A 145 10.02 -5.82 -1.51
CA ILE A 145 11.05 -5.83 -0.46
C ILE A 145 11.88 -4.56 -0.51
N PHE A 146 12.36 -4.18 -1.69
CA PHE A 146 13.22 -3.00 -1.87
C PHE A 146 12.49 -1.71 -1.49
N ILE A 147 11.26 -1.51 -1.99
CA ILE A 147 10.45 -0.32 -1.71
C ILE A 147 10.10 -0.27 -0.22
N SER A 148 9.68 -1.39 0.37
CA SER A 148 9.36 -1.45 1.80
C SER A 148 10.57 -1.14 2.68
N ALA A 149 11.74 -1.71 2.36
CA ALA A 149 12.98 -1.42 3.08
C ALA A 149 13.37 0.07 2.96
N THR A 150 13.26 0.65 1.76
CA THR A 150 13.52 2.08 1.55
C THR A 150 12.53 2.94 2.33
N ALA A 151 11.25 2.61 2.32
CA ALA A 151 10.23 3.34 3.08
C ALA A 151 10.49 3.27 4.60
N ILE A 152 10.90 2.11 5.12
CA ILE A 152 11.28 1.95 6.53
C ILE A 152 12.46 2.86 6.89
N VAL A 153 13.51 2.89 6.05
CA VAL A 153 14.66 3.77 6.26
C VAL A 153 14.25 5.24 6.26
N LEU A 154 13.42 5.66 5.29
CA LEU A 154 12.90 7.02 5.23
C LEU A 154 12.03 7.37 6.44
N LEU A 155 11.23 6.45 6.94
CA LEU A 155 10.41 6.67 8.15
C LEU A 155 11.27 6.77 9.43
N LEU A 156 12.41 6.07 9.49
CA LEU A 156 13.29 6.08 10.65
C LEU A 156 14.15 7.35 10.73
N PHE A 157 14.67 7.83 9.60
CA PHE A 157 15.75 8.82 9.59
C PHE A 157 15.39 10.18 9.01
N PHE A 158 14.29 10.26 8.29
CA PHE A 158 13.80 11.50 7.65
C PHE A 158 12.35 11.78 8.00
#